data_4a5ccb321b74504fecf90672288ce3f2
#
_entry.id   4a5ccb321b74504fecf90672288ce3f2
#
_cell.length_a   1.000
_cell.length_b   1.000
_cell.length_c   1.000
_cell.angle_alpha   90.00
_cell.angle_beta   90.00
_cell.angle_gamma   90.00
#
_symmetry.space_group_name_H-M   'P 1'
#
loop_
_entity.id
_entity.type
_entity.pdbx_description
1 polymer ?
#
loop_
_entity_poly.entity_id
_entity_poly.type
_entity_poly.pdbx_seq_one_letter_code
_entity_poly.pdbx_strand_id
1 'polypeptide(L)'
;EIQAVIGLDWALPESYAHLKMHPQILRMARWGSQLGLLRYLPSRLYVPNANLSSSDHRLYQRIAYRQILSKAMLNESLSVKENAKKVTSSIDSQIPILLMVSNGGGTGFSQKDWRHYATSFAKDQKNIEVTFYDSPHYLYHYQTKEVVAKIEGFIKETID
;
A
#
# COMPACT_ATOMS: atom_id res chain seq x y z
N GLU A 1 3.76 17.08 -18.54
CA GLU A 1 5.03 16.33 -18.40
C GLU A 1 5.19 15.90 -16.95
N ILE A 2 5.57 14.62 -16.70
CA ILE A 2 5.82 14.12 -15.33
C ILE A 2 7.27 14.48 -15.00
N GLN A 3 7.48 15.22 -13.92
CA GLN A 3 8.81 15.65 -13.47
C GLN A 3 9.43 14.68 -12.46
N ALA A 4 8.62 14.06 -11.60
CA ALA A 4 9.05 13.07 -10.63
C ALA A 4 7.88 12.15 -10.21
N VAL A 5 8.19 11.01 -9.60
CA VAL A 5 7.20 10.08 -9.03
C VAL A 5 7.56 9.78 -7.58
N ILE A 6 6.56 9.83 -6.69
CA ILE A 6 6.72 9.51 -5.28
C ILE A 6 5.81 8.34 -4.93
N GLY A 7 6.40 7.23 -4.54
CA GLY A 7 5.70 6.03 -4.10
C GLY A 7 5.65 5.93 -2.58
N LEU A 8 4.45 6.08 -2.01
CA LEU A 8 4.21 5.89 -0.57
C LEU A 8 3.84 4.43 -0.30
N ASP A 9 4.82 3.63 0.03
CA ASP A 9 4.71 2.19 0.27
C ASP A 9 4.05 1.43 -0.88
N TRP A 10 4.54 1.67 -2.05
CA TRP A 10 4.00 1.21 -3.32
C TRP A 10 4.06 -0.31 -3.45
N ALA A 11 2.93 -0.94 -3.75
CA ALA A 11 2.88 -2.37 -4.06
C ALA A 11 3.41 -2.62 -5.48
N LEU A 12 4.60 -3.17 -5.55
CA LEU A 12 5.31 -3.41 -6.81
C LEU A 12 4.80 -4.68 -7.52
N PRO A 13 4.88 -4.78 -8.86
CA PRO A 13 4.37 -5.93 -9.60
C PRO A 13 4.88 -7.28 -9.11
N GLU A 14 6.14 -7.37 -8.70
CA GLU A 14 6.75 -8.59 -8.17
C GLU A 14 6.05 -9.08 -6.89
N SER A 15 5.63 -8.16 -6.00
CA SER A 15 4.92 -8.54 -4.77
C SER A 15 3.61 -9.28 -5.07
N TYR A 16 2.91 -8.89 -6.12
CA TYR A 16 1.66 -9.54 -6.51
C TYR A 16 1.85 -10.96 -7.07
N ALA A 17 3.00 -11.27 -7.67
CA ALA A 17 3.33 -12.62 -8.10
C ALA A 17 3.38 -13.59 -6.91
N HIS A 18 3.89 -13.12 -5.77
CA HIS A 18 4.03 -13.89 -4.53
C HIS A 18 2.83 -13.77 -3.58
N LEU A 19 1.87 -12.91 -3.87
CA LEU A 19 0.69 -12.73 -3.04
C LEU A 19 -0.15 -14.03 -2.96
N LYS A 20 -0.31 -14.56 -1.76
CA LYS A 20 -1.17 -15.74 -1.51
C LYS A 20 -2.62 -15.28 -1.41
N MET A 21 -3.41 -15.56 -2.43
CA MET A 21 -4.84 -15.27 -2.44
C MET A 21 -5.67 -16.53 -2.60
N HIS A 22 -6.77 -16.59 -1.86
CA HIS A 22 -7.75 -17.67 -1.93
C HIS A 22 -9.09 -17.08 -2.41
N PRO A 23 -9.41 -17.12 -3.72
CA PRO A 23 -10.60 -16.49 -4.28
C PRO A 23 -11.91 -16.94 -3.61
N GLN A 24 -12.00 -18.19 -3.23
CA GLN A 24 -13.18 -18.72 -2.55
C GLN A 24 -13.37 -18.10 -1.16
N ILE A 25 -12.27 -17.96 -0.41
CA ILE A 25 -12.31 -17.31 0.92
C ILE A 25 -12.74 -15.84 0.80
N LEU A 26 -12.21 -15.12 -0.20
CA LEU A 26 -12.60 -13.73 -0.44
C LEU A 26 -14.09 -13.61 -0.79
N ARG A 27 -14.62 -14.52 -1.61
CA ARG A 27 -16.07 -14.54 -1.95
C ARG A 27 -16.93 -14.85 -0.72
N MET A 28 -16.54 -15.83 0.10
CA MET A 28 -17.23 -16.13 1.35
C MET A 28 -17.18 -14.97 2.34
N ALA A 29 -16.01 -14.36 2.50
CA ALA A 29 -15.84 -13.18 3.36
C ALA A 29 -16.70 -12.00 2.90
N ARG A 30 -16.89 -11.82 1.56
CA ARG A 30 -17.82 -10.84 1.02
C ARG A 30 -19.26 -11.11 1.45
N TRP A 31 -19.73 -12.36 1.40
CA TRP A 31 -21.06 -12.71 1.90
C TRP A 31 -21.20 -12.37 3.38
N GLY A 32 -20.21 -12.71 4.19
CA GLY A 32 -20.16 -12.32 5.60
C GLY A 32 -20.18 -10.81 5.81
N SER A 33 -19.48 -10.05 4.95
CA SER A 33 -19.48 -8.58 4.97
C SER A 33 -20.89 -8.02 4.71
N GLN A 34 -21.57 -8.52 3.68
CA GLN A 34 -22.93 -8.08 3.31
C GLN A 34 -23.95 -8.36 4.42
N LEU A 35 -23.80 -9.49 5.14
CA LEU A 35 -24.60 -9.84 6.30
C LEU A 35 -24.19 -9.08 7.58
N GLY A 36 -23.17 -8.22 7.49
CA GLY A 36 -22.66 -7.45 8.61
C GLY A 36 -21.90 -8.25 9.65
N LEU A 37 -21.51 -9.49 9.35
CA LEU A 37 -20.79 -10.37 10.28
C LEU A 37 -19.38 -9.89 10.59
N LEU A 38 -18.74 -9.14 9.67
CA LEU A 38 -17.38 -8.63 9.87
C LEU A 38 -17.27 -7.64 11.04
N ARG A 39 -18.37 -7.03 11.46
CA ARG A 39 -18.41 -6.13 12.64
C ARG A 39 -18.11 -6.85 13.96
N TYR A 40 -18.28 -8.17 14.01
CA TYR A 40 -17.99 -8.99 15.18
C TYR A 40 -16.57 -9.52 15.21
N LEU A 41 -15.80 -9.33 14.11
CA LEU A 41 -14.39 -9.68 14.06
C LEU A 41 -13.55 -8.59 14.73
N PRO A 42 -12.39 -8.97 15.31
CA PRO A 42 -11.46 -8.00 15.90
C PRO A 42 -11.11 -6.88 14.91
N SER A 43 -10.86 -5.69 15.41
CA SER A 43 -10.58 -4.44 14.66
C SER A 43 -9.36 -4.49 13.72
N ARG A 44 -8.75 -5.65 13.52
CA ARG A 44 -7.61 -5.87 12.61
C ARG A 44 -7.95 -5.72 11.12
N LEU A 45 -9.23 -5.65 10.77
CA LEU A 45 -9.70 -5.52 9.38
C LEU A 45 -9.71 -4.08 8.86
N TYR A 46 -9.45 -3.11 9.70
CA TYR A 46 -9.27 -1.71 9.28
C TYR A 46 -8.02 -1.14 9.96
N VAL A 47 -7.37 -0.23 9.27
CA VAL A 47 -6.18 0.44 9.81
C VAL A 47 -6.65 1.62 10.65
N PRO A 48 -6.42 1.61 11.97
CA PRO A 48 -6.75 2.76 12.80
C PRO A 48 -5.87 3.94 12.42
N ASN A 49 -6.49 5.09 12.15
CA ASN A 49 -5.75 6.34 12.03
C ASN A 49 -5.53 6.89 13.45
N ALA A 50 -4.28 6.95 13.89
CA ALA A 50 -3.90 7.39 15.23
C ALA A 50 -4.28 8.86 15.54
N ASN A 51 -4.60 9.65 14.50
CA ASN A 51 -4.90 11.07 14.63
C ASN A 51 -6.40 11.38 14.67
N LEU A 52 -7.27 10.38 14.70
CA LEU A 52 -8.72 10.58 14.77
C LEU A 52 -9.21 10.73 16.21
N SER A 53 -10.19 11.61 16.42
CA SER A 53 -10.94 11.66 17.68
C SER A 53 -11.70 10.34 17.89
N SER A 54 -12.11 10.06 19.14
CA SER A 54 -12.88 8.84 19.45
C SER A 54 -14.23 8.77 18.72
N SER A 55 -14.86 9.91 18.42
CA SER A 55 -16.09 9.98 17.62
C SER A 55 -15.84 9.66 16.15
N ASP A 56 -14.79 10.27 15.58
CA ASP A 56 -14.43 10.06 14.18
C ASP A 56 -13.93 8.65 13.94
N HIS A 57 -13.20 8.08 14.91
CA HIS A 57 -12.77 6.70 14.87
C HIS A 57 -13.96 5.73 14.76
N ARG A 58 -15.03 5.95 15.54
CA ARG A 58 -16.27 5.15 15.44
C ARG A 58 -16.95 5.32 14.07
N LEU A 59 -16.99 6.54 13.54
CA LEU A 59 -17.55 6.82 12.23
C LEU A 59 -16.73 6.14 11.13
N TYR A 60 -15.41 6.30 11.17
CA TYR A 60 -14.47 5.65 10.27
C TYR A 60 -14.64 4.13 10.26
N GLN A 61 -14.72 3.52 11.43
CA GLN A 61 -14.95 2.08 11.59
C GLN A 61 -16.26 1.63 10.92
N ARG A 62 -17.35 2.37 11.12
CA ARG A 62 -18.65 2.06 10.49
C ARG A 62 -18.57 2.13 8.95
N ILE A 63 -17.90 3.14 8.43
CA ILE A 63 -17.69 3.31 6.98
C ILE A 63 -16.82 2.16 6.45
N ALA A 64 -15.71 1.86 7.12
CA ALA A 64 -14.82 0.78 6.75
C ALA A 64 -15.54 -0.57 6.67
N TYR A 65 -16.34 -0.92 7.68
CA TYR A 65 -17.12 -2.18 7.68
C TYR A 65 -18.19 -2.24 6.57
N ARG A 66 -18.69 -1.10 6.09
CA ARG A 66 -19.63 -1.07 4.95
C ARG A 66 -18.92 -1.21 3.61
N GLN A 67 -17.70 -0.72 3.51
CA GLN A 67 -16.92 -0.69 2.26
C GLN A 67 -16.05 -1.93 2.05
N ILE A 68 -15.64 -2.57 3.15
CA ILE A 68 -14.73 -3.72 3.09
C ILE A 68 -15.35 -4.86 2.27
N LEU A 69 -14.56 -5.41 1.37
CA LEU A 69 -14.99 -6.44 0.42
C LEU A 69 -16.22 -6.04 -0.41
N SER A 70 -16.34 -4.75 -0.74
CA SER A 70 -17.29 -4.30 -1.75
C SER A 70 -17.10 -5.06 -3.06
N LYS A 71 -18.08 -5.03 -3.97
CA LYS A 71 -17.94 -5.71 -5.27
C LYS A 71 -16.71 -5.22 -6.04
N ALA A 72 -16.43 -3.91 -5.96
CA ALA A 72 -15.26 -3.31 -6.59
C ALA A 72 -13.96 -3.86 -5.99
N MET A 73 -13.81 -3.82 -4.66
CA MET A 73 -12.63 -4.36 -3.96
C MET A 73 -12.42 -5.85 -4.23
N LEU A 74 -13.49 -6.66 -4.26
CA LEU A 74 -13.37 -8.08 -4.58
C LEU A 74 -12.87 -8.28 -6.02
N ASN A 75 -13.44 -7.59 -7.00
CA ASN A 75 -13.04 -7.69 -8.39
C ASN A 75 -11.59 -7.24 -8.58
N GLU A 76 -11.20 -6.13 -7.97
CA GLU A 76 -9.82 -5.64 -7.96
C GLU A 76 -8.87 -6.68 -7.38
N SER A 77 -9.17 -7.20 -6.19
CA SER A 77 -8.36 -8.24 -5.56
C SER A 77 -8.21 -9.49 -6.43
N LEU A 78 -9.27 -9.93 -7.10
CA LEU A 78 -9.22 -11.10 -7.97
C LEU A 78 -8.42 -10.86 -9.25
N SER A 79 -8.35 -9.61 -9.74
CA SER A 79 -7.66 -9.25 -10.97
C SER A 79 -6.22 -8.79 -10.75
N VAL A 80 -5.80 -8.54 -9.50
CA VAL A 80 -4.53 -7.87 -9.18
C VAL A 80 -3.32 -8.60 -9.76
N LYS A 81 -3.28 -9.93 -9.70
CA LYS A 81 -2.16 -10.72 -10.26
C LYS A 81 -2.07 -10.61 -11.79
N GLU A 82 -3.20 -10.62 -12.46
CA GLU A 82 -3.26 -10.48 -13.90
C GLU A 82 -2.89 -9.06 -14.33
N ASN A 83 -3.40 -8.06 -13.60
CA ASN A 83 -3.07 -6.66 -13.85
C ASN A 83 -1.57 -6.41 -13.63
N ALA A 84 -0.99 -6.96 -12.57
CA ALA A 84 0.45 -6.85 -12.31
C ALA A 84 1.32 -7.42 -13.45
N LYS A 85 0.88 -8.51 -14.11
CA LYS A 85 1.58 -9.05 -15.28
C LYS A 85 1.52 -8.12 -16.50
N LYS A 86 0.50 -7.26 -16.61
CA LYS A 86 0.35 -6.30 -17.70
C LYS A 86 1.17 -5.04 -17.48
N VAL A 87 1.58 -4.77 -16.25
CA VAL A 87 2.45 -3.65 -15.94
C VAL A 87 3.86 -4.02 -16.39
N THR A 88 4.29 -3.38 -17.46
CA THR A 88 5.67 -3.52 -17.90
C THR A 88 6.60 -2.81 -16.92
N SER A 89 7.68 -3.46 -16.56
CA SER A 89 8.70 -2.91 -15.66
C SER A 89 9.56 -1.81 -16.29
N SER A 90 9.24 -1.39 -17.52
CA SER A 90 9.93 -0.30 -18.18
C SER A 90 9.49 1.04 -17.61
N ILE A 91 10.19 1.51 -16.60
CA ILE A 91 10.11 2.89 -16.16
C ILE A 91 11.03 3.70 -17.05
N ASP A 92 10.56 4.86 -17.47
CA ASP A 92 11.43 5.82 -18.15
C ASP A 92 12.58 6.17 -17.20
N SER A 93 13.80 5.79 -17.59
CA SER A 93 15.01 5.97 -16.78
C SER A 93 15.40 7.43 -16.54
N GLN A 94 14.67 8.36 -17.15
CA GLN A 94 14.89 9.80 -16.99
C GLN A 94 14.05 10.41 -15.86
N ILE A 95 12.94 9.75 -15.46
CA ILE A 95 12.05 10.30 -14.43
C ILE A 95 12.57 9.91 -13.04
N PRO A 96 12.90 10.87 -12.16
CA PRO A 96 13.30 10.59 -10.79
C PRO A 96 12.15 9.95 -9.99
N ILE A 97 12.47 8.93 -9.21
CA ILE A 97 11.48 8.19 -8.41
C ILE A 97 11.96 8.08 -6.96
N LEU A 98 11.13 8.49 -6.02
CA LEU A 98 11.32 8.23 -4.60
C LEU A 98 10.38 7.11 -4.16
N LEU A 99 10.93 6.00 -3.68
CA LEU A 99 10.19 4.91 -3.04
C LEU A 99 10.37 4.98 -1.53
N MET A 100 9.29 5.28 -0.82
CA MET A 100 9.23 5.30 0.64
C MET A 100 8.58 3.99 1.09
N VAL A 101 9.34 3.13 1.76
CA VAL A 101 8.97 1.72 1.99
C VAL A 101 8.83 1.43 3.48
N SER A 102 7.69 0.87 3.86
CA SER A 102 7.36 0.47 5.24
C SER A 102 8.09 -0.80 5.69
N ASN A 103 7.76 -1.24 6.91
CA ASN A 103 8.19 -2.56 7.41
C ASN A 103 7.31 -3.73 6.93
N GLY A 104 6.37 -3.48 6.02
CA GLY A 104 5.46 -4.49 5.48
C GLY A 104 4.27 -4.83 6.38
N GLY A 105 4.18 -4.24 7.58
CA GLY A 105 3.05 -4.45 8.48
C GLY A 105 1.72 -4.05 7.83
N GLY A 106 0.76 -4.98 7.74
CA GLY A 106 -0.53 -4.76 7.07
C GLY A 106 -0.57 -5.14 5.58
N THR A 107 0.57 -5.44 4.94
CA THR A 107 0.62 -5.84 3.52
C THR A 107 0.40 -7.33 3.30
N GLY A 108 0.57 -8.15 4.34
CA GLY A 108 0.56 -9.62 4.24
C GLY A 108 1.93 -10.24 3.92
N PHE A 109 2.97 -9.43 3.80
CA PHE A 109 4.35 -9.86 3.59
C PHE A 109 5.21 -9.67 4.85
N SER A 110 6.33 -10.40 4.92
CA SER A 110 7.36 -10.12 5.92
C SER A 110 8.08 -8.81 5.57
N GLN A 111 8.66 -8.14 6.59
CA GLN A 111 9.50 -6.95 6.37
C GLN A 111 10.62 -7.21 5.37
N LYS A 112 11.25 -8.40 5.47
CA LYS A 112 12.34 -8.80 4.57
C LYS A 112 11.87 -8.86 3.12
N ASP A 113 10.75 -9.55 2.87
CA ASP A 113 10.24 -9.71 1.51
C ASP A 113 9.73 -8.39 0.95
N TRP A 114 9.01 -7.60 1.77
CA TRP A 114 8.48 -6.30 1.35
C TRP A 114 9.59 -5.34 0.93
N ARG A 115 10.63 -5.22 1.73
CA ARG A 115 11.81 -4.38 1.41
C ARG A 115 12.63 -4.95 0.26
N HIS A 116 12.68 -6.28 0.12
CA HIS A 116 13.35 -6.92 -1.00
C HIS A 116 12.71 -6.55 -2.34
N TYR A 117 11.38 -6.54 -2.44
CA TYR A 117 10.71 -6.11 -3.69
C TYR A 117 11.09 -4.69 -4.09
N ALA A 118 11.18 -3.77 -3.15
CA ALA A 118 11.58 -2.40 -3.44
C ALA A 118 13.04 -2.28 -3.87
N THR A 119 13.95 -2.99 -3.19
CA THR A 119 15.37 -3.00 -3.57
C THR A 119 15.62 -3.71 -4.91
N SER A 120 14.88 -4.79 -5.17
CA SER A 120 14.94 -5.51 -6.46
C SER A 120 14.46 -4.61 -7.61
N PHE A 121 13.38 -3.87 -7.39
CA PHE A 121 12.83 -2.95 -8.38
C PHE A 121 13.77 -1.76 -8.69
N ALA A 122 14.43 -1.23 -7.66
CA ALA A 122 15.39 -0.14 -7.81
C ALA A 122 16.78 -0.59 -8.31
N LYS A 123 17.02 -1.90 -8.37
CA LYS A 123 18.30 -2.45 -8.76
C LYS A 123 18.67 -2.00 -10.18
N ASP A 124 19.92 -1.56 -10.33
CA ASP A 124 20.47 -1.07 -11.59
C ASP A 124 19.80 0.19 -12.18
N GLN A 125 18.93 0.85 -11.41
CA GLN A 125 18.25 2.08 -11.81
C GLN A 125 18.76 3.28 -11.00
N LYS A 126 19.47 4.19 -11.65
CA LYS A 126 20.10 5.35 -11.00
C LYS A 126 19.11 6.46 -10.62
N ASN A 127 17.93 6.45 -11.22
CA ASN A 127 16.86 7.44 -11.01
C ASN A 127 15.90 7.06 -9.90
N ILE A 128 16.11 5.93 -9.20
CA ILE A 128 15.24 5.48 -8.10
C ILE A 128 15.96 5.58 -6.77
N GLU A 129 15.44 6.40 -5.89
CA GLU A 129 15.84 6.47 -4.49
C GLU A 129 14.89 5.62 -3.65
N VAL A 130 15.44 4.81 -2.72
CA VAL A 130 14.66 3.99 -1.79
C VAL A 130 14.95 4.42 -0.35
N THR A 131 13.90 4.76 0.39
CA THR A 131 13.98 5.11 1.82
C THR A 131 13.11 4.17 2.64
N PHE A 132 13.67 3.58 3.71
CA PHE A 132 12.96 2.64 4.57
C PHE A 132 12.45 3.31 5.85
N TYR A 133 11.22 2.94 6.23
CA TYR A 133 10.57 3.39 7.45
C TYR A 133 10.23 2.20 8.34
N ASP A 134 10.38 2.37 9.65
CA ASP A 134 9.96 1.36 10.62
C ASP A 134 8.54 1.63 11.11
N SER A 135 7.61 1.55 10.17
CA SER A 135 6.18 1.74 10.39
C SER A 135 5.36 0.81 9.49
N PRO A 136 4.10 0.54 9.83
CA PRO A 136 3.19 -0.23 8.97
C PRO A 136 2.90 0.46 7.63
N HIS A 137 2.19 -0.25 6.74
CA HIS A 137 1.88 0.12 5.36
C HIS A 137 1.43 1.58 5.17
N TYR A 138 0.58 2.11 6.04
CA TYR A 138 0.15 3.52 5.96
C TYR A 138 1.15 4.43 6.68
N LEU A 139 2.42 4.42 6.27
CA LEU A 139 3.53 5.12 6.92
C LEU A 139 3.26 6.62 7.15
N TYR A 140 2.49 7.27 6.28
CA TYR A 140 2.09 8.67 6.42
C TYR A 140 1.14 8.94 7.60
N HIS A 141 0.49 7.91 8.18
CA HIS A 141 -0.28 8.05 9.42
C HIS A 141 0.60 8.01 10.67
N TYR A 142 1.76 7.38 10.59
CA TYR A 142 2.64 7.14 11.74
C TYR A 142 3.84 8.08 11.76
N GLN A 143 4.37 8.43 10.60
CA GLN A 143 5.59 9.23 10.44
C GLN A 143 5.38 10.40 9.46
N THR A 144 4.27 11.13 9.65
CA THR A 144 3.85 12.21 8.74
C THR A 144 4.94 13.26 8.53
N LYS A 145 5.60 13.71 9.60
CA LYS A 145 6.63 14.76 9.53
C LYS A 145 7.85 14.32 8.73
N GLU A 146 8.33 13.11 8.99
CA GLU A 146 9.48 12.52 8.33
C GLU A 146 9.18 12.27 6.84
N VAL A 147 7.96 11.81 6.55
CA VAL A 147 7.48 11.60 5.18
C VAL A 147 7.45 12.91 4.40
N VAL A 148 6.84 13.96 4.98
CA VAL A 148 6.75 15.27 4.34
C VAL A 148 8.14 15.87 4.12
N ALA A 149 9.01 15.87 5.14
CA ALA A 149 10.36 16.40 5.02
C ALA A 149 11.18 15.68 3.94
N LYS A 150 11.02 14.35 3.82
CA LYS A 150 11.72 13.59 2.76
C LYS A 150 11.20 13.94 1.37
N ILE A 151 9.89 14.11 1.22
CA ILE A 151 9.26 14.53 -0.04
C ILE A 151 9.75 15.92 -0.46
N GLU A 152 9.73 16.88 0.45
CA GLU A 152 10.20 18.25 0.20
C GLU A 152 11.68 18.28 -0.21
N GLY A 153 12.53 17.52 0.51
CA GLY A 153 13.94 17.38 0.16
C GLY A 153 14.13 16.80 -1.24
N PHE A 154 13.43 15.71 -1.56
CA PHE A 154 13.52 15.06 -2.86
C PHE A 154 13.07 16.00 -4.01
N ILE A 155 11.97 16.73 -3.83
CA ILE A 155 11.48 17.68 -4.84
C ILE A 155 12.53 18.78 -5.07
N LYS A 156 13.08 19.33 -4.00
CA LYS A 156 14.09 20.39 -4.09
C LYS A 156 15.37 19.95 -4.79
N GLU A 157 15.79 18.70 -4.57
CA GLU A 157 17.02 18.17 -5.18
C GLU A 157 16.83 17.75 -6.65
N THR A 158 15.59 17.46 -7.08
CA THR A 158 15.33 16.90 -8.39
C THR A 158 14.67 17.85 -9.37
N ILE A 159 13.97 18.88 -8.90
CA ILE A 159 13.15 19.78 -9.73
C ILE A 159 13.65 21.22 -9.70
N ASP A 160 14.28 21.67 -8.60
CA ASP A 160 14.91 23.00 -8.46
C ASP A 160 16.35 22.98 -8.97
#